data_bab2714b0a203c5c3eb8c1d0a40b8262
#
_entry.id   bab2714b0a203c5c3eb8c1d0a40b8262
#
_cell.length_a   1.000
_cell.length_b   1.000
_cell.length_c   1.000
_cell.angle_alpha   90.00
_cell.angle_beta   90.00
_cell.angle_gamma   90.00
#
_symmetry.space_group_name_H-M   'P 1'
#
loop_
_entity.id
_entity.type
_entity.pdbx_description
1 polymer ?
#
loop_
_entity_poly.entity_id
_entity_poly.type
_entity_poly.pdbx_seq_one_letter_code
_entity_poly.pdbx_strand_id
1 'polypeptide(L)'
;MAGKVEGKVAFITGIARGQGRAHAVRLAEEGADIIGIDRCEQMPGVEYPMATEGDLKQTIALVEGLDRRIVADRADVRDASSMRAVLEEGLSRLGRLDFVIANAGIMPIWGEKAQTMQAWHDCLDVLLTGVLNTVELTYPVIRDAGNGGSIVITSSMAALAPMMWTEDSHTLGLLGYSAAKAALINLARNYASILATHYIRVNTIHPTGVDTPMINNDMCRGRFERADPEDLRALVNAIPVTRVDPVDIANAVLWLCSDESRYYTGNAMRLDAGASLR
;
A
#
# COMPACT_ATOMS: atom_id res chain seq x y z
N MET A 1 -28.99 -0.17 -5.11
CA MET A 1 -28.26 0.90 -5.86
C MET A 1 -26.98 0.26 -6.36
N ALA A 2 -26.49 0.61 -7.55
CA ALA A 2 -25.19 0.11 -8.01
C ALA A 2 -24.09 0.61 -7.06
N GLY A 3 -23.06 -0.22 -6.83
CA GLY A 3 -21.90 0.17 -6.02
C GLY A 3 -21.10 1.30 -6.66
N LYS A 4 -20.29 2.01 -5.87
CA LYS A 4 -19.51 3.19 -6.33
C LYS A 4 -18.52 2.87 -7.44
N VAL A 5 -18.10 1.61 -7.54
CA VAL A 5 -17.10 1.11 -8.50
C VAL A 5 -17.61 -0.15 -9.23
N GLU A 6 -18.92 -0.26 -9.42
CA GLU A 6 -19.58 -1.37 -10.06
C GLU A 6 -19.01 -1.64 -11.46
N GLY A 7 -18.67 -2.90 -11.75
CA GLY A 7 -18.15 -3.35 -13.04
C GLY A 7 -16.73 -2.86 -13.37
N LYS A 8 -16.01 -2.29 -12.39
CA LYS A 8 -14.62 -1.87 -12.49
C LYS A 8 -13.67 -2.98 -12.07
N VAL A 9 -12.40 -2.87 -12.41
CA VAL A 9 -11.34 -3.82 -12.03
C VAL A 9 -10.18 -3.08 -11.37
N ALA A 10 -9.76 -3.57 -10.21
CA ALA A 10 -8.62 -3.03 -9.44
C ALA A 10 -7.44 -4.00 -9.42
N PHE A 11 -6.22 -3.52 -9.68
CA PHE A 11 -4.97 -4.25 -9.44
C PHE A 11 -4.39 -3.82 -8.09
N ILE A 12 -4.17 -4.76 -7.18
CA ILE A 12 -3.72 -4.49 -5.79
C ILE A 12 -2.46 -5.28 -5.49
N THR A 13 -1.38 -4.60 -5.06
CA THR A 13 -0.16 -5.25 -4.58
C THR A 13 -0.15 -5.39 -3.05
N GLY A 14 0.39 -6.50 -2.53
CA GLY A 14 0.36 -6.80 -1.09
C GLY A 14 -1.03 -7.18 -0.60
N ILE A 15 -1.77 -7.95 -1.40
CA ILE A 15 -3.21 -8.21 -1.22
C ILE A 15 -3.53 -9.24 -0.13
N ALA A 16 -2.56 -10.08 0.26
CA ALA A 16 -2.87 -11.27 1.05
C ALA A 16 -3.42 -10.96 2.45
N ARG A 17 -3.08 -9.81 3.04
CA ARG A 17 -3.53 -9.44 4.40
C ARG A 17 -3.49 -7.93 4.65
N GLY A 18 -3.88 -7.50 5.86
CA GLY A 18 -3.79 -6.11 6.32
C GLY A 18 -4.53 -5.13 5.42
N GLN A 19 -3.88 -4.02 5.07
CA GLN A 19 -4.50 -2.99 4.22
C GLN A 19 -4.87 -3.52 2.84
N GLY A 20 -3.99 -4.32 2.19
CA GLY A 20 -4.27 -4.86 0.86
C GLY A 20 -5.54 -5.72 0.81
N ARG A 21 -5.74 -6.58 1.82
CA ARG A 21 -6.99 -7.34 1.98
C ARG A 21 -8.19 -6.41 2.19
N ALA A 22 -8.05 -5.42 3.07
CA ALA A 22 -9.13 -4.46 3.32
C ALA A 22 -9.52 -3.68 2.06
N HIS A 23 -8.54 -3.28 1.23
CA HIS A 23 -8.81 -2.63 -0.06
C HIS A 23 -9.55 -3.56 -1.01
N ALA A 24 -9.13 -4.82 -1.12
CA ALA A 24 -9.77 -5.81 -2.00
C ALA A 24 -11.23 -6.03 -1.60
N VAL A 25 -11.48 -6.29 -0.31
CA VAL A 25 -12.83 -6.51 0.22
C VAL A 25 -13.69 -5.26 0.03
N ARG A 26 -13.18 -4.08 0.41
CA ARG A 26 -13.97 -2.83 0.35
C ARG A 26 -14.35 -2.42 -1.08
N LEU A 27 -13.43 -2.61 -2.03
CA LEU A 27 -13.72 -2.36 -3.46
C LEU A 27 -14.69 -3.41 -4.02
N ALA A 28 -14.57 -4.67 -3.60
CA ALA A 28 -15.49 -5.74 -3.99
C ALA A 28 -16.91 -5.51 -3.46
N GLU A 29 -17.08 -5.04 -2.21
CA GLU A 29 -18.39 -4.64 -1.64
C GLU A 29 -19.09 -3.56 -2.47
N GLU A 30 -18.34 -2.74 -3.19
CA GLU A 30 -18.84 -1.68 -4.08
C GLU A 30 -18.84 -2.07 -5.56
N GLY A 31 -18.69 -3.37 -5.84
CA GLY A 31 -18.92 -3.94 -7.17
C GLY A 31 -17.68 -4.10 -8.06
N ALA A 32 -16.47 -3.87 -7.55
CA ALA A 32 -15.25 -4.12 -8.33
C ALA A 32 -14.86 -5.59 -8.35
N ASP A 33 -14.30 -6.05 -9.47
CA ASP A 33 -13.51 -7.27 -9.58
C ASP A 33 -12.03 -6.97 -9.28
N ILE A 34 -11.28 -7.97 -8.86
CA ILE A 34 -9.94 -7.78 -8.30
C ILE A 34 -8.88 -8.59 -9.08
N ILE A 35 -7.76 -7.95 -9.39
CA ILE A 35 -6.49 -8.60 -9.72
C ILE A 35 -5.55 -8.32 -8.56
N GLY A 36 -4.80 -9.31 -8.09
CA GLY A 36 -3.96 -9.08 -6.93
C GLY A 36 -2.68 -9.89 -6.90
N ILE A 37 -1.66 -9.35 -6.28
CA ILE A 37 -0.40 -10.04 -6.04
C ILE A 37 0.05 -9.90 -4.59
N ASP A 38 0.68 -10.94 -4.10
CA ASP A 38 1.45 -10.90 -2.87
C ASP A 38 2.65 -11.84 -2.98
N ARG A 39 3.73 -11.54 -2.30
CA ARG A 39 4.90 -12.41 -2.30
C ARG A 39 4.63 -13.72 -1.59
N CYS A 40 3.84 -13.70 -0.52
CA CYS A 40 3.51 -14.85 0.34
C CYS A 40 4.73 -15.64 0.83
N GLU A 41 5.85 -14.93 1.07
CA GLU A 41 7.10 -15.53 1.48
C GLU A 41 7.88 -14.59 2.41
N GLN A 42 8.55 -15.17 3.43
CA GLN A 42 9.35 -14.42 4.39
C GLN A 42 10.58 -13.80 3.73
N MET A 43 10.81 -12.49 3.94
CA MET A 43 12.07 -11.83 3.59
C MET A 43 13.08 -11.99 4.74
N PRO A 44 14.33 -12.36 4.46
CA PRO A 44 15.34 -12.54 5.51
C PRO A 44 15.61 -11.29 6.36
N GLY A 45 15.47 -10.09 5.78
CA GLY A 45 15.64 -8.80 6.45
C GLY A 45 14.47 -8.37 7.31
N VAL A 46 13.31 -9.03 7.23
CA VAL A 46 12.08 -8.67 7.96
C VAL A 46 11.91 -9.61 9.15
N GLU A 47 11.86 -9.08 10.36
CA GLU A 47 11.82 -9.87 11.59
C GLU A 47 10.40 -10.26 12.04
N TYR A 48 9.37 -9.55 11.60
CA TYR A 48 7.97 -9.92 11.86
C TYR A 48 7.47 -10.94 10.81
N PRO A 49 6.52 -11.82 11.17
CA PRO A 49 5.96 -12.78 10.23
C PRO A 49 5.32 -12.09 9.02
N MET A 50 5.70 -12.47 7.82
CA MET A 50 5.09 -11.95 6.57
C MET A 50 3.87 -12.78 6.17
N ALA A 51 3.17 -12.34 5.10
CA ALA A 51 2.01 -13.03 4.57
C ALA A 51 2.36 -14.43 4.05
N THR A 52 1.37 -15.32 4.11
CA THR A 52 1.45 -16.70 3.64
C THR A 52 0.47 -16.94 2.48
N GLU A 53 0.62 -18.07 1.80
CA GLU A 53 -0.38 -18.53 0.82
C GLU A 53 -1.76 -18.73 1.44
N GLY A 54 -1.83 -19.13 2.72
CA GLY A 54 -3.08 -19.23 3.47
C GLY A 54 -3.78 -17.88 3.62
N ASP A 55 -3.00 -16.81 3.86
CA ASP A 55 -3.53 -15.44 3.89
C ASP A 55 -4.10 -15.01 2.54
N LEU A 56 -3.40 -15.34 1.44
CA LEU A 56 -3.86 -15.03 0.09
C LEU A 56 -5.16 -15.77 -0.24
N LYS A 57 -5.23 -17.07 0.05
CA LYS A 57 -6.44 -17.88 -0.13
C LYS A 57 -7.63 -17.33 0.67
N GLN A 58 -7.38 -16.83 1.87
CA GLN A 58 -8.42 -16.20 2.68
C GLN A 58 -8.94 -14.91 2.01
N THR A 59 -8.06 -14.07 1.45
CA THR A 59 -8.49 -12.88 0.74
C THR A 59 -9.31 -13.22 -0.51
N ILE A 60 -8.91 -14.25 -1.26
CA ILE A 60 -9.65 -14.73 -2.42
C ILE A 60 -11.06 -15.15 -1.99
N ALA A 61 -11.19 -15.99 -0.96
CA ALA A 61 -12.49 -16.47 -0.46
C ALA A 61 -13.40 -15.31 0.01
N LEU A 62 -12.83 -14.27 0.63
CA LEU A 62 -13.60 -13.10 1.08
C LEU A 62 -14.17 -12.30 -0.12
N VAL A 63 -13.40 -12.11 -1.19
CA VAL A 63 -13.87 -11.40 -2.40
C VAL A 63 -14.90 -12.23 -3.16
N GLU A 64 -14.67 -13.54 -3.32
CA GLU A 64 -15.62 -14.45 -3.96
C GLU A 64 -16.93 -14.57 -3.16
N GLY A 65 -16.87 -14.51 -1.84
CA GLY A 65 -18.04 -14.47 -0.96
C GLY A 65 -18.93 -13.21 -1.12
N LEU A 66 -18.44 -12.19 -1.81
CA LEU A 66 -19.17 -10.98 -2.20
C LEU A 66 -19.71 -11.05 -3.65
N ASP A 67 -19.74 -12.24 -4.27
CA ASP A 67 -20.10 -12.46 -5.66
C ASP A 67 -19.26 -11.63 -6.66
N ARG A 68 -17.98 -11.38 -6.31
CA ARG A 68 -17.01 -10.71 -7.19
C ARG A 68 -15.91 -11.66 -7.64
N ARG A 69 -15.38 -11.37 -8.84
CA ARG A 69 -14.30 -12.19 -9.41
C ARG A 69 -12.95 -11.69 -8.90
N ILE A 70 -12.08 -12.62 -8.63
CA ILE A 70 -10.69 -12.30 -8.25
C ILE A 70 -9.71 -13.21 -9.01
N VAL A 71 -8.62 -12.62 -9.50
CA VAL A 71 -7.45 -13.33 -10.02
C VAL A 71 -6.27 -12.88 -9.19
N ALA A 72 -5.75 -13.75 -8.33
CA ALA A 72 -4.64 -13.39 -7.47
C ALA A 72 -3.64 -14.54 -7.35
N ASP A 73 -2.36 -14.22 -7.40
CA ASP A 73 -1.28 -15.19 -7.30
C ASP A 73 -0.04 -14.57 -6.64
N ARG A 74 0.95 -15.42 -6.42
CA ARG A 74 2.25 -15.04 -5.85
C ARG A 74 3.06 -14.26 -6.88
N ALA A 75 3.49 -13.06 -6.51
CA ALA A 75 4.48 -12.29 -7.25
C ALA A 75 5.19 -11.29 -6.31
N ASP A 76 6.46 -11.01 -6.59
CA ASP A 76 7.25 -10.01 -5.89
C ASP A 76 7.25 -8.70 -6.67
N VAL A 77 6.94 -7.58 -6.04
CA VAL A 77 6.93 -6.26 -6.70
C VAL A 77 8.30 -5.83 -7.25
N ARG A 78 9.37 -6.48 -6.81
CA ARG A 78 10.73 -6.29 -7.34
C ARG A 78 10.96 -7.01 -8.66
N ASP A 79 10.11 -7.97 -9.00
CA ASP A 79 10.17 -8.75 -10.25
C ASP A 79 9.01 -8.41 -11.16
N ALA A 80 9.25 -7.50 -12.11
CA ALA A 80 8.26 -7.04 -13.08
C ALA A 80 7.74 -8.18 -13.98
N SER A 81 8.51 -9.26 -14.17
CA SER A 81 8.07 -10.38 -15.02
C SER A 81 7.01 -11.24 -14.32
N SER A 82 7.19 -11.55 -13.05
CA SER A 82 6.19 -12.29 -12.27
C SER A 82 4.90 -11.47 -12.08
N MET A 83 5.02 -10.17 -11.85
CA MET A 83 3.86 -9.25 -11.78
C MET A 83 3.08 -9.22 -13.09
N ARG A 84 3.79 -9.17 -14.23
CA ARG A 84 3.21 -9.15 -15.58
C ARG A 84 2.37 -10.39 -15.84
N ALA A 85 2.86 -11.57 -15.49
CA ALA A 85 2.14 -12.82 -15.70
C ALA A 85 0.77 -12.81 -15.00
N VAL A 86 0.70 -12.35 -13.75
CA VAL A 86 -0.57 -12.26 -13.00
C VAL A 86 -1.49 -11.17 -13.57
N LEU A 87 -0.92 -10.03 -13.97
CA LEU A 87 -1.72 -8.97 -14.61
C LEU A 87 -2.34 -9.43 -15.92
N GLU A 88 -1.58 -10.09 -16.79
CA GLU A 88 -2.05 -10.60 -18.10
C GLU A 88 -3.14 -11.67 -17.93
N GLU A 89 -2.97 -12.60 -16.98
CA GLU A 89 -4.01 -13.57 -16.61
C GLU A 89 -5.27 -12.86 -16.10
N GLY A 90 -5.11 -11.87 -15.23
CA GLY A 90 -6.22 -11.05 -14.73
C GLY A 90 -6.95 -10.31 -15.86
N LEU A 91 -6.23 -9.67 -16.76
CA LEU A 91 -6.81 -8.97 -17.92
C LEU A 91 -7.53 -9.94 -18.88
N SER A 92 -6.97 -11.12 -19.11
CA SER A 92 -7.61 -12.16 -19.94
C SER A 92 -8.97 -12.59 -19.37
N ARG A 93 -9.10 -12.69 -18.05
CA ARG A 93 -10.32 -13.17 -17.38
C ARG A 93 -11.33 -12.07 -17.06
N LEU A 94 -10.85 -10.86 -16.72
CA LEU A 94 -11.69 -9.75 -16.24
C LEU A 94 -11.93 -8.68 -17.31
N GLY A 95 -11.08 -8.62 -18.34
CA GLY A 95 -11.28 -7.85 -19.57
C GLY A 95 -10.92 -6.36 -19.49
N ARG A 96 -10.52 -5.83 -18.31
CA ARG A 96 -10.19 -4.40 -18.11
C ARG A 96 -9.32 -4.16 -16.90
N LEU A 97 -8.78 -2.94 -16.80
CA LEU A 97 -8.16 -2.40 -15.60
C LEU A 97 -8.56 -0.93 -15.45
N ASP A 98 -9.04 -0.53 -14.29
CA ASP A 98 -9.47 0.84 -13.99
C ASP A 98 -8.67 1.47 -12.85
N PHE A 99 -8.30 0.66 -11.85
CA PHE A 99 -7.66 1.15 -10.64
C PHE A 99 -6.39 0.37 -10.32
N VAL A 100 -5.41 1.05 -9.76
CA VAL A 100 -4.17 0.46 -9.27
C VAL A 100 -3.95 0.91 -7.82
N ILE A 101 -3.77 -0.05 -6.93
CA ILE A 101 -3.43 0.21 -5.54
C ILE A 101 -2.04 -0.37 -5.28
N ALA A 102 -1.02 0.48 -5.42
CA ALA A 102 0.38 0.16 -5.12
C ALA A 102 0.59 0.19 -3.61
N ASN A 103 0.26 -0.93 -2.94
CA ASN A 103 0.18 -1.03 -1.49
C ASN A 103 1.24 -1.95 -0.89
N ALA A 104 1.83 -2.88 -1.62
CA ALA A 104 2.85 -3.78 -1.10
C ALA A 104 3.97 -3.02 -0.37
N GLY A 105 4.37 -3.54 0.79
CA GLY A 105 5.40 -2.88 1.58
C GLY A 105 5.93 -3.74 2.73
N ILE A 106 7.09 -3.34 3.21
CA ILE A 106 7.78 -3.91 4.37
C ILE A 106 8.19 -2.79 5.33
N MET A 107 8.45 -3.15 6.58
CA MET A 107 8.86 -2.20 7.62
C MET A 107 9.99 -2.80 8.49
N PRO A 108 11.21 -3.03 7.94
CA PRO A 108 12.37 -3.54 8.68
C PRO A 108 13.06 -2.41 9.44
N ILE A 109 12.35 -1.77 10.38
CA ILE A 109 12.80 -0.54 11.03
C ILE A 109 13.33 -0.74 12.44
N TRP A 110 13.18 -1.94 13.00
CA TRP A 110 13.64 -2.30 14.34
C TRP A 110 14.41 -3.62 14.34
N GLY A 111 15.17 -3.85 15.39
CA GLY A 111 15.98 -5.05 15.55
C GLY A 111 17.39 -4.92 14.95
N GLU A 112 18.19 -5.98 15.10
CA GLU A 112 19.58 -5.98 14.63
C GLU A 112 19.69 -5.86 13.12
N LYS A 113 18.77 -6.51 12.40
CA LYS A 113 18.75 -6.49 10.94
C LYS A 113 18.46 -5.10 10.39
N ALA A 114 17.72 -4.27 11.09
CA ALA A 114 17.42 -2.90 10.70
C ALA A 114 18.67 -1.98 10.66
N GLN A 115 19.76 -2.36 11.34
CA GLN A 115 21.02 -1.61 11.34
C GLN A 115 21.88 -1.86 10.10
N THR A 116 21.47 -2.74 9.20
CA THR A 116 22.28 -3.15 8.05
C THR A 116 21.94 -2.34 6.79
N MET A 117 22.94 -2.15 5.91
CA MET A 117 22.71 -1.60 4.57
C MET A 117 21.73 -2.44 3.75
N GLN A 118 21.60 -3.74 4.06
CA GLN A 118 20.59 -4.57 3.41
C GLN A 118 19.17 -4.10 3.74
N ALA A 119 18.89 -3.69 4.98
CA ALA A 119 17.58 -3.16 5.35
C ALA A 119 17.26 -1.85 4.60
N TRP A 120 18.25 -0.98 4.37
CA TRP A 120 18.11 0.20 3.52
C TRP A 120 17.75 -0.21 2.08
N HIS A 121 18.51 -1.11 1.47
CA HIS A 121 18.25 -1.57 0.11
C HIS A 121 16.90 -2.28 -0.02
N ASP A 122 16.55 -3.17 0.92
CA ASP A 122 15.25 -3.84 0.94
C ASP A 122 14.08 -2.81 0.96
N CYS A 123 14.22 -1.73 1.73
CA CYS A 123 13.23 -0.65 1.74
C CYS A 123 13.12 0.03 0.37
N LEU A 124 14.22 0.42 -0.25
CA LEU A 124 14.20 1.08 -1.57
C LEU A 124 13.65 0.13 -2.64
N ASP A 125 14.08 -1.12 -2.64
CA ASP A 125 13.70 -2.10 -3.64
C ASP A 125 12.19 -2.42 -3.59
N VAL A 126 11.63 -2.61 -2.39
CA VAL A 126 10.21 -2.94 -2.24
C VAL A 126 9.34 -1.69 -2.30
N LEU A 127 9.67 -0.65 -1.51
CA LEU A 127 8.77 0.48 -1.27
C LEU A 127 8.83 1.56 -2.36
N LEU A 128 9.95 1.67 -3.09
CA LEU A 128 10.13 2.65 -4.16
C LEU A 128 10.17 1.99 -5.53
N THR A 129 11.15 1.09 -5.77
CA THR A 129 11.28 0.40 -7.06
C THR A 129 10.07 -0.50 -7.33
N GLY A 130 9.56 -1.21 -6.31
CA GLY A 130 8.35 -2.04 -6.44
C GLY A 130 7.10 -1.23 -6.79
N VAL A 131 6.96 -0.02 -6.25
CA VAL A 131 5.89 0.91 -6.64
C VAL A 131 6.07 1.40 -8.06
N LEU A 132 7.30 1.77 -8.46
CA LEU A 132 7.63 2.16 -9.83
C LEU A 132 7.27 1.04 -10.81
N ASN A 133 7.69 -0.20 -10.54
CA ASN A 133 7.36 -1.36 -11.36
C ASN A 133 5.83 -1.55 -11.48
N THR A 134 5.11 -1.37 -10.37
CA THR A 134 3.64 -1.47 -10.35
C THR A 134 3.00 -0.45 -11.28
N VAL A 135 3.40 0.81 -11.17
CA VAL A 135 2.84 1.89 -11.99
C VAL A 135 3.21 1.72 -13.45
N GLU A 136 4.51 1.49 -13.76
CA GLU A 136 5.01 1.31 -15.15
C GLU A 136 4.36 0.11 -15.86
N LEU A 137 4.06 -0.95 -15.13
CA LEU A 137 3.39 -2.12 -15.70
C LEU A 137 1.91 -1.85 -16.01
N THR A 138 1.22 -1.04 -15.21
CA THR A 138 -0.23 -0.96 -15.21
C THR A 138 -0.80 0.30 -15.90
N TYR A 139 -0.11 1.46 -15.80
CA TYR A 139 -0.66 2.69 -16.40
C TYR A 139 -0.85 2.61 -17.93
N PRO A 140 -0.01 1.90 -18.72
CA PRO A 140 -0.24 1.79 -20.14
C PRO A 140 -1.55 1.09 -20.46
N VAL A 141 -1.91 0.07 -19.67
CA VAL A 141 -3.18 -0.67 -19.85
C VAL A 141 -4.38 0.26 -19.66
N ILE A 142 -4.37 1.08 -18.60
CA ILE A 142 -5.45 2.03 -18.32
C ILE A 142 -5.49 3.14 -19.40
N ARG A 143 -4.32 3.66 -19.79
CA ARG A 143 -4.19 4.71 -20.82
C ARG A 143 -4.75 4.24 -22.15
N ASP A 144 -4.33 3.05 -22.60
CA ASP A 144 -4.66 2.52 -23.92
C ASP A 144 -6.15 2.09 -24.00
N ALA A 145 -6.78 1.77 -22.88
CA ALA A 145 -8.22 1.56 -22.78
C ALA A 145 -9.04 2.86 -22.94
N GLY A 146 -8.46 4.04 -22.69
CA GLY A 146 -9.08 5.34 -22.93
C GLY A 146 -10.24 5.72 -21.98
N ASN A 147 -10.46 4.96 -20.91
CA ASN A 147 -11.58 5.15 -19.97
C ASN A 147 -11.24 6.02 -18.75
N GLY A 148 -10.00 6.54 -18.67
CA GLY A 148 -9.50 7.14 -17.46
C GLY A 148 -9.26 6.11 -16.35
N GLY A 149 -8.86 6.57 -15.15
CA GLY A 149 -8.65 5.66 -14.03
C GLY A 149 -8.06 6.33 -12.79
N SER A 150 -7.67 5.51 -11.82
CA SER A 150 -7.05 6.00 -10.59
C SER A 150 -5.91 5.09 -10.12
N ILE A 151 -4.78 5.70 -9.81
CA ILE A 151 -3.61 5.05 -9.21
C ILE A 151 -3.46 5.62 -7.79
N VAL A 152 -3.55 4.74 -6.79
CA VAL A 152 -3.37 5.08 -5.38
C VAL A 152 -2.09 4.41 -4.87
N ILE A 153 -1.19 5.21 -4.33
CA ILE A 153 0.10 4.76 -3.83
C ILE A 153 0.11 4.86 -2.30
N THR A 154 0.28 3.74 -1.62
CA THR A 154 0.38 3.70 -0.16
C THR A 154 1.75 4.19 0.30
N SER A 155 1.79 5.43 0.76
CA SER A 155 2.93 6.02 1.44
C SER A 155 2.83 5.82 2.96
N SER A 156 3.17 6.82 3.77
CA SER A 156 3.11 6.78 5.23
C SER A 156 3.18 8.19 5.80
N MET A 157 2.75 8.39 7.06
CA MET A 157 3.07 9.60 7.81
C MET A 157 4.59 9.83 7.91
N ALA A 158 5.40 8.77 7.86
CA ALA A 158 6.87 8.85 7.84
C ALA A 158 7.45 9.61 6.63
N ALA A 159 6.64 9.87 5.61
CA ALA A 159 6.99 10.75 4.49
C ALA A 159 6.77 12.25 4.80
N LEU A 160 6.04 12.56 5.85
CA LEU A 160 5.53 13.91 6.15
C LEU A 160 6.12 14.50 7.44
N ALA A 161 6.59 13.64 8.34
CA ALA A 161 7.16 14.02 9.63
C ALA A 161 8.38 13.15 9.95
N PRO A 162 9.34 13.63 10.74
CA PRO A 162 10.44 12.83 11.24
C PRO A 162 9.94 11.65 12.08
N MET A 163 10.62 10.51 11.97
CA MET A 163 10.34 9.29 12.74
C MET A 163 11.47 8.96 13.74
N MET A 164 12.54 9.73 13.74
CA MET A 164 13.68 9.59 14.63
C MET A 164 13.85 10.87 15.43
N TRP A 165 13.89 10.76 16.75
CA TRP A 165 14.00 11.88 17.67
C TRP A 165 15.25 11.80 18.54
N THR A 166 15.82 10.61 18.66
CA THR A 166 17.05 10.34 19.43
C THR A 166 18.03 9.55 18.54
N GLU A 167 19.33 9.57 18.90
CA GLU A 167 20.34 8.74 18.22
C GLU A 167 20.04 7.25 18.37
N ASP A 168 19.43 6.84 19.46
CA ASP A 168 19.06 5.44 19.74
C ASP A 168 17.93 4.94 18.86
N SER A 169 17.09 5.84 18.32
CA SER A 169 16.05 5.47 17.35
C SER A 169 16.58 5.32 15.94
N HIS A 170 17.84 5.69 15.68
CA HIS A 170 18.46 5.60 14.36
C HIS A 170 18.67 4.16 13.90
N THR A 171 18.09 3.79 12.74
CA THR A 171 18.40 2.58 12.00
C THR A 171 18.45 2.86 10.49
N LEU A 172 19.27 2.10 9.76
CA LEU A 172 19.33 2.22 8.31
C LEU A 172 18.02 1.78 7.65
N GLY A 173 17.30 0.83 8.26
CA GLY A 173 15.97 0.42 7.83
C GLY A 173 14.94 1.54 7.96
N LEU A 174 14.93 2.28 9.10
CA LEU A 174 14.01 3.41 9.29
C LEU A 174 14.32 4.57 8.35
N LEU A 175 15.60 4.87 8.12
CA LEU A 175 16.02 5.86 7.11
C LEU A 175 15.56 5.46 5.71
N GLY A 176 15.79 4.19 5.31
CA GLY A 176 15.39 3.67 4.01
C GLY A 176 13.87 3.69 3.84
N TYR A 177 13.12 3.30 4.88
CA TYR A 177 11.67 3.37 4.91
C TYR A 177 11.16 4.80 4.69
N SER A 178 11.62 5.74 5.50
CA SER A 178 11.18 7.14 5.44
C SER A 178 11.56 7.80 4.11
N ALA A 179 12.79 7.57 3.62
CA ALA A 179 13.27 8.09 2.34
C ALA A 179 12.43 7.55 1.16
N ALA A 180 12.19 6.23 1.13
CA ALA A 180 11.36 5.61 0.10
C ALA A 180 9.93 6.19 0.12
N LYS A 181 9.29 6.25 1.30
CA LYS A 181 7.93 6.78 1.44
C LYS A 181 7.83 8.26 1.07
N ALA A 182 8.84 9.07 1.37
CA ALA A 182 8.90 10.48 0.95
C ALA A 182 9.05 10.62 -0.57
N ALA A 183 9.88 9.79 -1.21
CA ALA A 183 10.08 9.81 -2.66
C ALA A 183 8.79 9.51 -3.44
N LEU A 184 7.85 8.72 -2.87
CA LEU A 184 6.57 8.39 -3.49
C LEU A 184 5.69 9.63 -3.74
N ILE A 185 5.81 10.69 -2.93
CA ILE A 185 5.06 11.93 -3.14
C ILE A 185 5.47 12.57 -4.46
N ASN A 186 6.78 12.66 -4.72
CA ASN A 186 7.28 13.24 -5.95
C ASN A 186 6.98 12.33 -7.16
N LEU A 187 7.13 11.01 -7.00
CA LEU A 187 6.77 10.03 -8.02
C LEU A 187 5.30 10.21 -8.45
N ALA A 188 4.38 10.24 -7.49
CA ALA A 188 2.94 10.43 -7.75
C ALA A 188 2.63 11.76 -8.46
N ARG A 189 3.30 12.87 -8.08
CA ARG A 189 3.12 14.17 -8.73
C ARG A 189 3.54 14.16 -10.20
N ASN A 190 4.66 13.51 -10.51
CA ASN A 190 5.12 13.39 -11.89
C ASN A 190 4.15 12.56 -12.73
N TYR A 191 3.71 11.39 -12.24
CA TYR A 191 2.71 10.58 -12.94
C TYR A 191 1.36 11.31 -13.06
N ALA A 192 0.91 12.01 -12.01
CA ALA A 192 -0.31 12.81 -12.07
C ALA A 192 -0.25 13.86 -13.19
N SER A 193 0.91 14.50 -13.39
CA SER A 193 1.12 15.50 -14.42
C SER A 193 1.06 14.88 -15.83
N ILE A 194 1.83 13.81 -16.09
CA ILE A 194 1.91 13.22 -17.43
C ILE A 194 0.67 12.41 -17.81
N LEU A 195 -0.09 11.88 -16.84
CA LEU A 195 -1.26 11.05 -17.09
C LEU A 195 -2.58 11.82 -17.06
N ALA A 196 -2.57 13.10 -16.65
CA ALA A 196 -3.77 13.93 -16.54
C ALA A 196 -4.56 14.04 -17.85
N THR A 197 -3.89 14.15 -18.99
CA THR A 197 -4.52 14.23 -20.32
C THR A 197 -5.27 12.94 -20.70
N HIS A 198 -4.98 11.84 -20.02
CA HIS A 198 -5.66 10.56 -20.17
C HIS A 198 -6.75 10.33 -19.10
N TYR A 199 -7.07 11.35 -18.29
CA TYR A 199 -8.01 11.24 -17.16
C TYR A 199 -7.60 10.18 -16.13
N ILE A 200 -6.30 9.89 -16.00
CA ILE A 200 -5.75 8.99 -14.98
C ILE A 200 -5.26 9.86 -13.81
N ARG A 201 -5.87 9.66 -12.66
CA ARG A 201 -5.50 10.36 -11.42
C ARG A 201 -4.46 9.56 -10.67
N VAL A 202 -3.49 10.24 -10.07
CA VAL A 202 -2.44 9.58 -9.26
C VAL A 202 -2.30 10.32 -7.94
N ASN A 203 -2.49 9.62 -6.83
CA ASN A 203 -2.42 10.19 -5.49
C ASN A 203 -1.66 9.28 -4.53
N THR A 204 -1.06 9.86 -3.50
CA THR A 204 -0.53 9.09 -2.37
C THR A 204 -1.46 9.17 -1.16
N ILE A 205 -1.54 8.08 -0.38
CA ILE A 205 -2.22 8.04 0.91
C ILE A 205 -1.18 7.85 2.02
N HIS A 206 -1.33 8.57 3.12
CA HIS A 206 -0.35 8.64 4.22
C HIS A 206 -0.99 8.22 5.54
N PRO A 207 -1.10 6.91 5.80
CA PRO A 207 -1.60 6.42 7.08
C PRO A 207 -0.61 6.65 8.23
N THR A 208 -1.13 6.75 9.45
CA THR A 208 -0.41 6.47 10.69
C THR A 208 -0.30 4.96 10.94
N GLY A 209 -0.05 4.52 12.15
CA GLY A 209 -0.07 3.10 12.53
C GLY A 209 -1.44 2.46 12.26
N VAL A 210 -1.49 1.54 11.30
CA VAL A 210 -2.71 0.79 10.93
C VAL A 210 -2.69 -0.56 11.63
N ASP A 211 -3.81 -0.98 12.24
CA ASP A 211 -3.91 -2.25 12.95
C ASP A 211 -3.85 -3.46 12.00
N THR A 212 -2.63 -3.88 11.72
CA THR A 212 -2.30 -4.96 10.80
C THR A 212 -1.21 -5.85 11.40
N PRO A 213 -1.02 -7.08 10.92
CA PRO A 213 0.08 -7.94 11.38
C PRO A 213 1.49 -7.33 11.23
N MET A 214 1.68 -6.33 10.37
CA MET A 214 2.94 -5.59 10.24
C MET A 214 3.29 -4.83 11.53
N ILE A 215 2.30 -4.32 12.26
CA ILE A 215 2.50 -3.55 13.50
C ILE A 215 2.00 -4.31 14.73
N ASN A 216 0.93 -5.11 14.57
CA ASN A 216 0.36 -5.88 15.68
C ASN A 216 1.05 -7.25 15.79
N ASN A 217 2.27 -7.25 16.29
CA ASN A 217 3.09 -8.44 16.53
C ASN A 217 3.94 -8.29 17.80
N ASP A 218 4.53 -9.39 18.27
CA ASP A 218 5.30 -9.41 19.52
C ASP A 218 6.54 -8.53 19.48
N MET A 219 7.20 -8.44 18.32
CA MET A 219 8.38 -7.59 18.15
C MET A 219 8.02 -6.10 18.35
N CYS A 220 6.95 -5.64 17.72
CA CYS A 220 6.48 -4.26 17.87
C CYS A 220 6.03 -3.99 19.31
N ARG A 221 5.28 -4.90 19.94
CA ARG A 221 4.87 -4.76 21.35
C ARG A 221 6.09 -4.61 22.26
N GLY A 222 7.06 -5.52 22.16
CA GLY A 222 8.27 -5.46 22.97
C GLY A 222 9.13 -4.21 22.71
N ARG A 223 9.06 -3.61 21.52
CA ARG A 223 9.71 -2.34 21.21
C ARG A 223 9.00 -1.17 21.89
N PHE A 224 7.69 -1.09 21.80
CA PHE A 224 6.90 -0.03 22.44
C PHE A 224 7.06 -0.02 23.95
N GLU A 225 7.16 -1.19 24.59
CA GLU A 225 7.37 -1.33 26.03
C GLU A 225 8.75 -0.81 26.49
N ARG A 226 9.74 -0.81 25.60
CA ARG A 226 11.14 -0.42 25.92
C ARG A 226 11.57 0.89 25.28
N ALA A 227 10.74 1.52 24.48
CA ALA A 227 11.07 2.74 23.78
C ALA A 227 11.14 3.94 24.75
N ASP A 228 12.06 4.87 24.46
CA ASP A 228 12.10 6.14 25.13
C ASP A 228 10.78 6.91 24.92
N PRO A 229 10.23 7.59 25.93
CA PRO A 229 9.03 8.41 25.76
C PRO A 229 9.12 9.47 24.65
N GLU A 230 10.32 9.99 24.35
CA GLU A 230 10.51 10.91 23.24
C GLU A 230 10.35 10.23 21.89
N ASP A 231 10.87 9.03 21.71
CA ASP A 231 10.67 8.23 20.49
C ASP A 231 9.21 7.85 20.29
N LEU A 232 8.47 7.62 21.38
CA LEU A 232 7.04 7.33 21.32
C LEU A 232 6.20 8.53 20.87
N ARG A 233 6.68 9.77 21.04
CA ARG A 233 5.96 10.98 20.57
C ARG A 233 5.70 10.96 19.07
N ALA A 234 6.64 10.45 18.28
CA ALA A 234 6.48 10.30 16.84
C ALA A 234 5.33 9.36 16.44
N LEU A 235 4.87 8.52 17.38
CA LEU A 235 3.86 7.51 17.16
C LEU A 235 2.51 7.87 17.81
N VAL A 236 2.44 9.03 18.49
CA VAL A 236 1.20 9.50 19.16
C VAL A 236 0.33 10.26 18.17
N ASN A 237 -0.85 9.76 17.96
CA ASN A 237 -1.89 10.44 17.17
C ASN A 237 -2.45 11.65 17.93
N ALA A 238 -2.87 12.70 17.21
CA ALA A 238 -3.55 13.85 17.84
C ALA A 238 -4.99 13.46 18.27
N ILE A 239 -5.67 12.68 17.46
CA ILE A 239 -6.91 11.98 17.87
C ILE A 239 -6.48 10.85 18.82
N PRO A 240 -7.14 10.66 19.99
CA PRO A 240 -6.70 9.72 21.03
C PRO A 240 -7.02 8.26 20.65
N VAL A 241 -6.47 7.80 19.54
CA VAL A 241 -6.50 6.41 19.08
C VAL A 241 -5.06 5.91 18.94
N THR A 242 -4.80 4.68 19.32
CA THR A 242 -3.46 4.09 19.20
C THR A 242 -3.12 3.69 17.76
N ARG A 243 -4.13 3.25 17.02
CA ARG A 243 -4.04 2.79 15.62
C ARG A 243 -5.36 3.09 14.92
N VAL A 244 -5.32 3.15 13.60
CA VAL A 244 -6.52 3.23 12.74
C VAL A 244 -6.81 1.86 12.17
N ASP A 245 -8.08 1.58 11.87
CA ASP A 245 -8.46 0.31 11.27
C ASP A 245 -8.12 0.26 9.77
N PRO A 246 -7.73 -0.91 9.22
CA PRO A 246 -7.49 -1.05 7.78
C PRO A 246 -8.68 -0.64 6.91
N VAL A 247 -9.91 -0.80 7.40
CA VAL A 247 -11.13 -0.40 6.68
C VAL A 247 -11.23 1.11 6.51
N ASP A 248 -10.72 1.91 7.45
CA ASP A 248 -10.73 3.37 7.32
C ASP A 248 -9.84 3.82 6.16
N ILE A 249 -8.68 3.17 6.01
CA ILE A 249 -7.80 3.41 4.88
C ILE A 249 -8.46 2.93 3.58
N ALA A 250 -9.13 1.78 3.61
CA ALA A 250 -9.83 1.25 2.44
C ALA A 250 -10.99 2.13 1.99
N ASN A 251 -11.72 2.79 2.91
CA ASN A 251 -12.75 3.77 2.57
C ASN A 251 -12.20 4.98 1.82
N ALA A 252 -11.02 5.47 2.21
CA ALA A 252 -10.37 6.55 1.47
C ALA A 252 -9.86 6.10 0.10
N VAL A 253 -9.32 4.88 -0.01
CA VAL A 253 -8.93 4.29 -1.29
C VAL A 253 -10.15 4.15 -2.20
N LEU A 254 -11.28 3.68 -1.69
CA LEU A 254 -12.53 3.62 -2.44
C LEU A 254 -12.95 5.01 -2.96
N TRP A 255 -12.90 6.05 -2.10
CA TRP A 255 -13.20 7.41 -2.54
C TRP A 255 -12.23 7.87 -3.64
N LEU A 256 -10.93 7.62 -3.50
CA LEU A 256 -9.92 7.92 -4.53
C LEU A 256 -10.14 7.15 -5.84
N CYS A 257 -10.76 5.99 -5.81
CA CYS A 257 -11.11 5.20 -6.99
C CYS A 257 -12.42 5.66 -7.63
N SER A 258 -13.34 6.22 -6.86
CA SER A 258 -14.67 6.64 -7.34
C SER A 258 -14.68 7.97 -8.09
N ASP A 259 -15.79 8.27 -8.76
CA ASP A 259 -16.02 9.55 -9.45
C ASP A 259 -16.19 10.73 -8.48
N GLU A 260 -16.41 10.46 -7.19
CA GLU A 260 -16.48 11.50 -6.15
C GLU A 260 -15.16 12.28 -6.03
N SER A 261 -14.03 11.66 -6.41
CA SER A 261 -12.70 12.28 -6.42
C SER A 261 -12.18 12.65 -7.81
N ARG A 262 -13.06 12.78 -8.82
CA ARG A 262 -12.68 12.98 -10.24
C ARG A 262 -11.73 14.15 -10.54
N TYR A 263 -11.63 15.12 -9.64
CA TYR A 263 -10.73 16.27 -9.77
C TYR A 263 -9.58 16.26 -8.76
N TYR A 264 -9.38 15.14 -8.06
CA TYR A 264 -8.35 15.01 -7.03
C TYR A 264 -7.17 14.18 -7.58
N THR A 265 -6.06 14.87 -7.93
CA THR A 265 -4.85 14.23 -8.47
C THR A 265 -3.59 14.97 -8.02
N GLY A 266 -2.46 14.28 -7.92
CA GLY A 266 -1.16 14.82 -7.49
C GLY A 266 -1.07 15.16 -6.00
N ASN A 267 -2.00 14.67 -5.19
CA ASN A 267 -2.14 15.03 -3.78
C ASN A 267 -1.56 13.95 -2.84
N ALA A 268 -1.11 14.41 -1.67
CA ALA A 268 -0.73 13.60 -0.54
C ALA A 268 -1.89 13.60 0.49
N MET A 269 -2.72 12.57 0.46
CA MET A 269 -3.88 12.46 1.37
C MET A 269 -3.43 11.91 2.72
N ARG A 270 -3.57 12.70 3.78
CA ARG A 270 -3.26 12.30 5.14
C ARG A 270 -4.44 11.56 5.76
N LEU A 271 -4.16 10.37 6.27
CA LEU A 271 -5.07 9.56 7.08
C LEU A 271 -4.33 9.07 8.32
N ASP A 272 -3.81 10.04 9.08
CA ASP A 272 -2.84 9.81 10.12
C ASP A 272 -3.33 10.17 11.53
N ALA A 273 -4.63 10.36 11.69
CA ALA A 273 -5.23 10.78 12.97
C ALA A 273 -4.50 12.00 13.61
N GLY A 274 -3.90 12.86 12.76
CA GLY A 274 -3.14 14.03 13.17
C GLY A 274 -1.73 13.75 13.70
N ALA A 275 -1.18 12.54 13.49
CA ALA A 275 0.17 12.20 13.96
C ALA A 275 1.25 13.13 13.37
N SER A 276 1.13 13.54 12.12
CA SER A 276 2.10 14.46 11.47
C SER A 276 1.93 15.94 11.83
N LEU A 277 1.05 16.28 12.77
CA LEU A 277 0.85 17.65 13.28
C LEU A 277 1.69 17.93 14.52
N ARG A 278 2.39 16.95 15.06
CA ARG A 278 3.15 17.02 16.32
C ARG A 278 4.64 16.95 16.10
#